data_0c1d3fa33dd23536b33060b93fa8a660
#
_entry.id   0c1d3fa33dd23536b33060b93fa8a660
#
_cell.length_a   1.000
_cell.length_b   1.000
_cell.length_c   1.000
_cell.angle_alpha   90.00
_cell.angle_beta   90.00
_cell.angle_gamma   90.00
#
_symmetry.space_group_name_H-M   'P 1'
#
loop_
_entity.id
_entity.type
_entity.pdbx_description
1 polymer ?
#
loop_
_entity_poly.entity_id
_entity_poly.type
_entity_poly.pdbx_seq_one_letter_code
_entity_poly.pdbx_strand_id
1 'polypeptide(L)' 'MKLFVKIVPSDQGGFIAVCPSLPGCQSRGQTREEAQQRLDEAFRGYIAAMSNFVPENIEHELVEA' A
#
# COMPACT_ATOMS: atom_id res chain seq x y z
N MET A 1 -2.57 -12.16 -6.76
CA MET A 1 -1.45 -11.22 -6.92
C MET A 1 -0.86 -10.90 -5.56
N LYS A 2 0.45 -10.93 -5.45
CA LYS A 2 1.13 -10.69 -4.19
C LYS A 2 1.80 -9.33 -4.17
N LEU A 3 1.56 -8.56 -3.14
CA LEU A 3 2.07 -7.20 -3.02
C LEU A 3 2.94 -7.09 -1.78
N PHE A 4 4.16 -6.63 -1.95
CA PHE A 4 5.05 -6.39 -0.81
C PHE A 4 4.79 -5.00 -0.28
N VAL A 5 4.54 -4.91 1.02
CA VAL A 5 4.21 -3.66 1.68
C VAL A 5 5.20 -3.41 2.79
N LYS A 6 5.76 -2.21 2.82
CA LYS A 6 6.65 -1.78 3.89
C LYS A 6 5.94 -0.70 4.69
N ILE A 7 5.89 -0.85 6.00
CA ILE A 7 5.25 0.12 6.87
C ILE A 7 6.29 0.72 7.80
N VAL A 8 6.37 2.04 7.79
CA VAL A 8 7.33 2.78 8.61
C VAL A 8 6.60 3.85 9.41
N PRO A 9 7.09 4.17 10.62
CA PRO A 9 6.52 5.28 11.38
C PRO A 9 6.81 6.60 10.70
N SER A 10 5.87 7.53 10.81
CA SER A 10 6.01 8.87 10.26
C SER A 10 6.50 9.82 11.35
N ASP A 11 7.37 10.76 10.98
CA ASP A 11 7.85 11.79 11.90
C ASP A 11 6.73 12.72 12.37
N GLN A 12 5.66 12.80 11.60
CA GLN A 12 4.51 13.65 11.91
C GLN A 12 3.42 12.89 12.63
N GLY A 13 3.69 11.66 13.08
CA GLY A 13 2.72 10.80 13.70
C GLY A 13 2.08 9.84 12.72
N GLY A 14 1.61 8.70 13.23
CA GLY A 14 1.04 7.67 12.39
C GLY A 14 2.07 6.85 11.64
N PHE A 15 1.62 6.21 10.57
CA PHE A 15 2.45 5.29 9.80
C PHE A 15 2.28 5.56 8.31
N ILE A 16 3.31 5.21 7.56
CA ILE A 16 3.30 5.30 6.10
C ILE A 16 3.49 3.90 5.55
N ALA A 17 2.58 3.48 4.69
CA ALA A 17 2.70 2.21 3.96
C ALA A 17 3.16 2.50 2.55
N VAL A 18 4.19 1.80 2.11
CA VAL A 18 4.72 1.98 0.76
C VAL A 18 4.82 0.63 0.07
N CYS A 19 4.70 0.66 -1.24
CA CYS A 19 4.91 -0.50 -2.08
C CYS A 19 6.20 -0.27 -2.88
N PRO A 20 7.32 -0.89 -2.48
CA PRO A 20 8.59 -0.63 -3.16
C PRO A 20 8.60 -0.98 -4.65
N SER A 21 7.75 -1.93 -5.04
CA SER A 21 7.67 -2.35 -6.43
C SER A 21 6.96 -1.35 -7.34
N LEU A 22 6.21 -0.42 -6.75
CA LEU A 22 5.40 0.53 -7.51
C LEU A 22 5.74 1.95 -7.06
N PRO A 23 6.61 2.65 -7.78
CA PRO A 23 6.98 4.02 -7.41
C PRO A 23 5.75 4.93 -7.31
N GLY A 24 5.67 5.68 -6.23
CA GLY A 24 4.55 6.58 -5.99
C GLY A 24 3.34 5.94 -5.34
N CYS A 25 3.32 4.63 -5.19
CA CYS A 25 2.23 3.94 -4.52
C CYS A 25 2.50 3.90 -3.03
N GLN A 26 1.91 4.84 -2.30
CA GLN A 26 2.08 4.92 -0.85
C GLN A 26 0.84 5.53 -0.22
N SER A 27 0.67 5.26 1.07
CA SER A 27 -0.47 5.77 1.83
C SER A 27 -0.06 6.02 3.26
N ARG A 28 -0.83 6.85 3.94
CA ARG A 28 -0.60 7.20 5.33
C ARG A 28 -1.83 6.83 6.14
N GLY A 29 -1.62 6.39 7.37
CA GLY A 29 -2.69 6.12 8.31
C GLY A 29 -2.22 6.39 9.73
N GLN A 30 -3.14 6.48 10.67
CA GLN A 30 -2.80 6.66 12.09
C GLN A 30 -2.32 5.37 12.73
N THR A 31 -2.72 4.24 12.17
CA THR A 31 -2.28 2.92 12.61
C THR A 31 -1.67 2.19 11.42
N ARG A 32 -0.94 1.10 11.72
CA ARG A 32 -0.39 0.25 10.67
C ARG A 32 -1.48 -0.33 9.79
N GLU A 33 -2.56 -0.77 10.43
CA GLU A 33 -3.69 -1.36 9.72
C GLU A 33 -4.37 -0.36 8.81
N GLU A 34 -4.54 0.86 9.28
CA GLU A 34 -5.15 1.91 8.47
C GLU A 34 -4.26 2.27 7.28
N ALA A 35 -2.95 2.40 7.50
CA ALA A 35 -2.02 2.70 6.43
C ALA A 35 -2.03 1.60 5.36
N GLN A 36 -2.08 0.34 5.78
CA GLN A 36 -2.11 -0.78 4.88
C GLN A 36 -3.43 -0.84 4.09
N GLN A 37 -4.54 -0.57 4.75
CA GLN A 37 -5.84 -0.54 4.10
C GLN A 37 -5.91 0.55 3.05
N ARG A 38 -5.39 1.73 3.36
CA ARG A 38 -5.36 2.84 2.41
C ARG A 38 -4.42 2.55 1.24
N LEU A 39 -3.34 1.83 1.51
CA LEU A 39 -2.44 1.41 0.44
C LEU A 39 -3.13 0.45 -0.53
N ASP A 40 -3.94 -0.46 0.00
CA ASP A 40 -4.70 -1.38 -0.82
C ASP A 40 -5.64 -0.64 -1.77
N GLU A 41 -6.32 0.38 -1.26
CA GLU A 41 -7.20 1.20 -2.08
C GLU A 41 -6.41 1.98 -3.13
N ALA A 42 -5.27 2.54 -2.76
CA ALA A 42 -4.42 3.27 -3.69
C ALA A 42 -3.88 2.35 -4.79
N PHE A 43 -3.52 1.13 -4.41
CA PHE A 43 -3.02 0.15 -5.37
C PHE A 43 -4.11 -0.24 -6.37
N ARG A 44 -5.32 -0.44 -5.90
CA ARG A 44 -6.44 -0.78 -6.79
C ARG A 44 -6.71 0.32 -7.80
N GLY A 45 -6.67 1.57 -7.35
CA GLY A 45 -6.82 2.71 -8.24
C GLY A 45 -5.68 2.82 -9.24
N TYR A 46 -4.45 2.54 -8.80
CA TYR A 46 -3.27 2.57 -9.66
C TYR A 46 -3.39 1.54 -10.79
N ILE A 47 -3.74 0.31 -10.44
CA ILE A 47 -3.88 -0.77 -11.41
C ILE A 47 -5.02 -0.48 -12.39
N ALA A 48 -6.15 -0.01 -11.90
CA ALA A 48 -7.30 0.31 -12.73
C ALA A 48 -6.97 1.43 -13.74
N ALA A 49 -6.19 2.42 -13.31
CA ALA A 49 -5.82 3.52 -14.19
C ALA A 49 -4.85 3.06 -15.28
N MET A 50 -3.99 2.11 -14.97
CA MET A 50 -2.98 1.66 -15.93
C MET A 50 -3.49 0.61 -16.92
N SER A 51 -4.35 -0.32 -16.46
CA SER A 51 -4.67 -1.48 -17.27
C SER A 51 -6.16 -1.80 -17.34
N ASN A 52 -7.01 -1.00 -16.70
CA ASN A 52 -8.45 -1.30 -16.58
C ASN A 52 -8.72 -2.66 -15.93
N PHE A 53 -7.76 -3.16 -15.17
CA PHE A 53 -7.85 -4.46 -14.56
C PHE A 53 -7.59 -4.33 -13.07
N VAL A 54 -8.52 -4.84 -12.25
CA VAL A 54 -8.37 -4.89 -10.81
C VAL A 54 -8.37 -6.35 -10.39
N PRO A 55 -7.27 -6.88 -9.83
CA PRO A 55 -7.23 -8.27 -9.37
C PRO A 55 -8.27 -8.51 -8.28
N GLU A 56 -8.94 -9.66 -8.33
CA GLU A 56 -9.91 -10.01 -7.31
C GLU A 56 -9.22 -10.33 -5.98
N ASN A 57 -8.05 -10.93 -6.04
CA ASN A 57 -7.29 -11.31 -4.86
C ASN A 57 -5.96 -10.58 -4.86
N ILE A 58 -5.76 -9.73 -3.87
CA ILE A 58 -4.48 -9.07 -3.63
C ILE A 58 -3.97 -9.53 -2.28
N GLU A 59 -2.84 -10.21 -2.29
CA GLU A 59 -2.19 -10.63 -1.06
C GLU A 59 -1.09 -9.62 -0.70
N HIS A 60 -1.14 -9.15 0.53
CA HIS A 60 -0.11 -8.25 1.03
C HIS A 60 0.88 -9.03 1.87
N GLU A 61 2.17 -8.88 1.56
CA GLU A 61 3.21 -9.41 2.39
C GLU A 61 3.94 -8.24 3.03
N LEU A 62 3.92 -8.23 4.36
CA LEU A 62 4.53 -7.14 5.11
C LEU A 62 6.04 -7.33 5.18
N VAL A 63 6.76 -6.33 4.72
CA VAL A 63 8.21 -6.30 4.83
C VAL A 63 8.56 -5.14 5.74
N GLU A 64 9.08 -5.43 6.91
CA GLU A 64 9.47 -4.40 7.86
C GLU A 64 10.89 -3.92 7.58
N ALA A 65 11.05 -2.62 7.71
CA ALA A 65 12.35 -2.00 7.54
C ALA A 65 13.24 -2.27 8.76
#